data_68e9a383c644befa7ec155960f317b4b
#
_entry.id   68e9a383c644befa7ec155960f317b4b
#
_cell.length_a   1.000
_cell.length_b   1.000
_cell.length_c   1.000
_cell.angle_alpha   90.00
_cell.angle_beta   90.00
_cell.angle_gamma   90.00
#
_symmetry.space_group_name_H-M   'P 1'
#
loop_
_entity.id
_entity.type
_entity.pdbx_description
1 polymer ?
#
loop_
_entity_poly.entity_id
_entity_poly.type
_entity_poly.pdbx_seq_one_letter_code
_entity_poly.pdbx_strand_id
1 'polypeptide(L)'
;MWFRWAVSSKIATFARFPALTMSTEPPANDSLFRQALDWLTQQHSGEFSAAQQQQLAAWRKADAAHEQAWQQAQALWQSMEGLRGRTIPGSQPLLPEIHPRPIRKSQSKRLSTLAIACSILLAVVIPLNYPPSLWRADYVTEKGEQHSVTLADGSTITLNSDSAVSVHFDNHWRRVEVLQGEAFFAVAKAKQPFVVTTSDGEVRAVGTAFAVQLRHADTQVELVEGKVELQDVSHQQHNRLIAGQSAQISNGQIHIDSSKAPENLALWREGYLQFDGLPLAQAIEQINRYRPGKVVLLNSALAKQRVSGLFRLDALDQAILGFKAAVPQLQSFSLTSYWVVLR
;
A
#
# COMPACT_ATOMS: atom_id res chain seq x y z
N MET A 1 -12.48 37.65 -50.85
CA MET A 1 -12.52 36.45 -51.74
C MET A 1 -12.87 35.29 -50.83
N TRP A 2 -14.07 34.99 -50.70
CA TRP A 2 -15.04 33.97 -51.09
C TRP A 2 -14.41 32.60 -51.32
N PHE A 3 -14.68 31.60 -50.43
CA PHE A 3 -15.25 30.32 -50.85
C PHE A 3 -15.94 29.64 -49.68
N ARG A 4 -17.28 29.63 -49.78
CA ARG A 4 -18.24 28.84 -49.05
C ARG A 4 -18.34 27.48 -49.71
N TRP A 5 -18.30 26.39 -48.97
CA TRP A 5 -18.86 25.10 -49.39
C TRP A 5 -19.83 24.59 -48.33
N ALA A 6 -21.07 24.56 -48.79
CA ALA A 6 -22.19 23.91 -48.10
C ALA A 6 -22.27 22.45 -48.54
N VAL A 7 -22.38 21.53 -47.64
CA VAL A 7 -22.83 20.15 -47.93
C VAL A 7 -23.87 19.74 -46.90
N SER A 8 -25.09 19.80 -47.38
CA SER A 8 -26.25 18.95 -47.23
C SER A 8 -26.35 17.99 -46.03
N SER A 9 -27.44 18.25 -45.31
CA SER A 9 -28.11 17.42 -44.31
C SER A 9 -28.47 16.03 -44.82
N LYS A 10 -28.13 14.98 -44.03
CA LYS A 10 -28.97 13.79 -43.89
C LYS A 10 -29.11 13.49 -42.39
N ILE A 11 -30.32 13.82 -41.93
CA ILE A 11 -30.83 13.48 -40.62
C ILE A 11 -31.01 11.97 -40.56
N ALA A 12 -30.22 11.30 -39.77
CA ALA A 12 -30.50 9.94 -39.32
C ALA A 12 -31.17 10.03 -37.94
N THR A 13 -32.40 9.61 -37.92
CA THR A 13 -33.30 9.49 -36.75
C THR A 13 -32.66 8.52 -35.76
N PHE A 14 -32.02 9.05 -34.71
CA PHE A 14 -31.65 8.26 -33.56
C PHE A 14 -32.83 8.07 -32.64
N ALA A 15 -33.23 6.82 -32.48
CA ALA A 15 -34.26 6.38 -31.53
C ALA A 15 -33.94 6.92 -30.13
N ARG A 16 -34.91 7.58 -29.52
CA ARG A 16 -34.91 8.01 -28.14
C ARG A 16 -34.76 6.78 -27.23
N PHE A 17 -33.63 6.60 -26.62
CA PHE A 17 -33.51 5.79 -25.40
C PHE A 17 -34.10 6.60 -24.24
N PRO A 18 -34.95 6.01 -23.39
CA PRO A 18 -35.41 6.66 -22.19
C PRO A 18 -34.17 6.94 -21.31
N ALA A 19 -34.02 8.21 -20.92
CA ALA A 19 -33.01 8.60 -19.94
C ALA A 19 -33.32 7.89 -18.62
N LEU A 20 -32.46 6.94 -18.26
CA LEU A 20 -32.35 6.46 -16.90
C LEU A 20 -31.76 7.62 -16.08
N THR A 21 -32.65 8.33 -15.39
CA THR A 21 -32.25 9.24 -14.32
C THR A 21 -31.60 8.41 -13.22
N MET A 22 -30.30 8.23 -13.30
CA MET A 22 -29.50 7.78 -12.17
C MET A 22 -29.48 8.94 -11.16
N SER A 23 -30.26 8.79 -10.10
CA SER A 23 -30.16 9.60 -8.90
C SER A 23 -28.74 9.44 -8.35
N THR A 24 -27.94 10.50 -8.44
CA THR A 24 -26.55 10.56 -7.97
C THR A 24 -26.47 11.03 -6.51
N GLU A 25 -27.33 10.54 -5.64
CA GLU A 25 -27.08 10.59 -4.21
C GLU A 25 -26.47 9.24 -3.76
N PRO A 26 -25.28 9.23 -3.13
CA PRO A 26 -24.79 8.01 -2.51
C PRO A 26 -25.80 7.60 -1.43
N PRO A 27 -26.24 6.33 -1.40
CA PRO A 27 -27.20 5.89 -0.40
C PRO A 27 -26.60 6.12 1.00
N ALA A 28 -27.40 6.71 1.90
CA ALA A 28 -27.04 7.06 3.26
C ALA A 28 -26.55 5.85 4.12
N ASN A 29 -26.44 4.65 3.53
CA ASN A 29 -26.07 3.42 4.20
C ASN A 29 -25.09 2.56 3.38
N ASP A 30 -24.00 3.17 2.90
CA ASP A 30 -22.94 2.51 2.11
C ASP A 30 -22.33 1.28 2.85
N SER A 31 -22.34 1.27 4.18
CA SER A 31 -21.84 0.14 4.98
C SER A 31 -22.78 -1.07 4.95
N LEU A 32 -24.10 -0.87 5.05
CA LEU A 32 -25.07 -1.95 5.00
C LEU A 32 -25.20 -2.56 3.61
N PHE A 33 -25.09 -1.73 2.58
CA PHE A 33 -25.08 -2.20 1.19
C PHE A 33 -23.87 -3.09 0.90
N ARG A 34 -22.67 -2.73 1.42
CA ARG A 34 -21.47 -3.58 1.29
C ARG A 34 -21.65 -4.91 2.02
N GLN A 35 -22.18 -4.90 3.23
CA GLN A 35 -22.49 -6.13 3.95
C GLN A 35 -23.47 -7.02 3.19
N ALA A 36 -24.49 -6.43 2.54
CA ALA A 36 -25.42 -7.17 1.70
C ALA A 36 -24.72 -7.82 0.49
N LEU A 37 -23.78 -7.12 -0.16
CA LEU A 37 -22.98 -7.68 -1.26
C LEU A 37 -22.05 -8.80 -0.80
N ASP A 38 -21.46 -8.69 0.39
CA ASP A 38 -20.63 -9.75 0.96
C ASP A 38 -21.45 -11.01 1.22
N TRP A 39 -22.65 -10.88 1.78
CA TRP A 39 -23.57 -12.00 1.97
C TRP A 39 -23.99 -12.64 0.62
N LEU A 40 -24.28 -11.84 -0.40
CA LEU A 40 -24.60 -12.35 -1.75
C LEU A 40 -23.43 -13.10 -2.37
N THR A 41 -22.22 -12.58 -2.23
CA THR A 41 -21.01 -13.22 -2.75
C THR A 41 -20.78 -14.57 -2.07
N GLN A 42 -20.92 -14.63 -0.75
CA GLN A 42 -20.80 -15.88 0.01
C GLN A 42 -21.89 -16.89 -0.39
N GLN A 43 -23.14 -16.44 -0.58
CA GLN A 43 -24.24 -17.32 -1.00
C GLN A 43 -23.99 -17.96 -2.39
N HIS A 44 -23.30 -17.27 -3.30
CA HIS A 44 -23.01 -17.74 -4.65
C HIS A 44 -21.63 -18.42 -4.79
N SER A 45 -20.83 -18.49 -3.71
CA SER A 45 -19.51 -19.16 -3.72
C SER A 45 -19.58 -20.70 -3.75
N GLY A 46 -20.77 -21.28 -3.55
CA GLY A 46 -20.97 -22.73 -3.55
C GLY A 46 -20.74 -23.41 -2.18
N GLU A 47 -20.27 -22.71 -1.17
CA GLU A 47 -19.95 -23.25 0.17
C GLU A 47 -20.79 -22.59 1.29
N PHE A 48 -22.05 -22.26 1.02
CA PHE A 48 -22.90 -21.55 1.99
C PHE A 48 -23.54 -22.53 3.00
N SER A 49 -23.02 -22.54 4.23
CA SER A 49 -23.45 -23.46 5.28
C SER A 49 -24.82 -23.12 5.88
N ALA A 50 -25.47 -24.09 6.52
CA ALA A 50 -26.75 -23.87 7.22
C ALA A 50 -26.63 -22.82 8.35
N ALA A 51 -25.48 -22.74 9.02
CA ALA A 51 -25.21 -21.72 10.04
C ALA A 51 -25.15 -20.31 9.43
N GLN A 52 -24.53 -20.15 8.26
CA GLN A 52 -24.48 -18.88 7.54
C GLN A 52 -25.85 -18.45 7.02
N GLN A 53 -26.70 -19.41 6.61
CA GLN A 53 -28.10 -19.12 6.25
C GLN A 53 -28.88 -18.53 7.42
N GLN A 54 -28.72 -19.08 8.62
CA GLN A 54 -29.36 -18.55 9.84
C GLN A 54 -28.83 -17.16 10.20
N GLN A 55 -27.53 -16.92 10.07
CA GLN A 55 -26.92 -15.61 10.31
C GLN A 55 -27.43 -14.58 9.33
N LEU A 56 -27.51 -14.88 8.03
CA LEU A 56 -28.09 -14.00 7.01
C LEU A 56 -29.56 -13.69 7.33
N ALA A 57 -30.37 -14.70 7.69
CA ALA A 57 -31.77 -14.49 8.05
C ALA A 57 -31.94 -13.60 9.29
N ALA A 58 -31.06 -13.75 10.29
CA ALA A 58 -31.04 -12.89 11.47
C ALA A 58 -30.61 -11.46 11.10
N TRP A 59 -29.59 -11.31 10.30
CA TRP A 59 -29.10 -10.00 9.84
C TRP A 59 -30.18 -9.24 9.07
N ARG A 60 -30.91 -9.90 8.15
CA ARG A 60 -32.00 -9.29 7.39
C ARG A 60 -33.18 -8.84 8.27
N LYS A 61 -33.45 -9.56 9.37
CA LYS A 61 -34.53 -9.25 10.31
C LYS A 61 -34.15 -8.21 11.37
N ALA A 62 -32.87 -7.86 11.50
CA ALA A 62 -32.38 -6.97 12.55
C ALA A 62 -32.91 -5.53 12.41
N ASP A 63 -33.06 -5.03 11.17
CA ASP A 63 -33.61 -3.70 10.86
C ASP A 63 -34.19 -3.69 9.45
N ALA A 64 -35.18 -2.82 9.21
CA ALA A 64 -35.74 -2.58 7.88
C ALA A 64 -34.69 -2.08 6.87
N ALA A 65 -33.67 -1.34 7.32
CA ALA A 65 -32.57 -0.87 6.51
C ALA A 65 -31.70 -2.03 5.96
N HIS A 66 -31.52 -3.11 6.72
CA HIS A 66 -30.80 -4.32 6.29
C HIS A 66 -31.54 -5.03 5.16
N GLU A 67 -32.86 -5.17 5.28
CA GLU A 67 -33.68 -5.78 4.22
C GLU A 67 -33.69 -4.92 2.96
N GLN A 68 -33.73 -3.61 3.08
CA GLN A 68 -33.66 -2.70 1.95
C GLN A 68 -32.29 -2.77 1.26
N ALA A 69 -31.19 -2.81 2.01
CA ALA A 69 -29.84 -2.98 1.47
C ALA A 69 -29.70 -4.34 0.76
N TRP A 70 -30.29 -5.40 1.30
CA TRP A 70 -30.33 -6.71 0.68
C TRP A 70 -31.04 -6.71 -0.66
N GLN A 71 -32.23 -6.09 -0.74
CA GLN A 71 -33.00 -5.99 -1.99
C GLN A 71 -32.26 -5.19 -3.07
N GLN A 72 -31.58 -4.10 -2.69
CA GLN A 72 -30.75 -3.33 -3.61
C GLN A 72 -29.57 -4.14 -4.16
N ALA A 73 -28.89 -4.89 -3.29
CA ALA A 73 -27.78 -5.74 -3.70
C ALA A 73 -28.25 -6.87 -4.63
N GLN A 74 -29.41 -7.51 -4.35
CA GLN A 74 -30.01 -8.52 -5.22
C GLN A 74 -30.40 -7.95 -6.60
N ALA A 75 -30.99 -6.76 -6.65
CA ALA A 75 -31.34 -6.11 -7.91
C ALA A 75 -30.11 -5.84 -8.79
N LEU A 76 -29.00 -5.37 -8.16
CA LEU A 76 -27.74 -5.18 -8.85
C LEU A 76 -27.18 -6.51 -9.38
N TRP A 77 -27.21 -7.57 -8.58
CA TRP A 77 -26.74 -8.91 -8.97
C TRP A 77 -27.52 -9.46 -10.17
N GLN A 78 -28.86 -9.39 -10.14
CA GLN A 78 -29.73 -9.82 -11.23
C GLN A 78 -29.51 -9.03 -12.52
N SER A 79 -29.22 -7.72 -12.41
CA SER A 79 -28.91 -6.90 -13.57
C SER A 79 -27.60 -7.33 -14.25
N MET A 80 -26.62 -7.79 -13.47
CA MET A 80 -25.36 -8.34 -13.99
C MET A 80 -25.52 -9.74 -14.59
N GLU A 81 -26.36 -10.61 -14.02
CA GLU A 81 -26.69 -11.91 -14.60
C GLU A 81 -27.42 -11.79 -15.94
N GLY A 82 -28.32 -10.82 -16.08
CA GLY A 82 -28.98 -10.51 -17.35
C GLY A 82 -28.03 -10.06 -18.47
N LEU A 83 -26.81 -9.68 -18.14
CA LEU A 83 -25.76 -9.34 -19.11
C LEU A 83 -24.94 -10.58 -19.56
N ARG A 84 -24.94 -11.66 -18.81
CA ARG A 84 -24.22 -12.91 -19.13
C ARG A 84 -24.76 -13.68 -20.33
N GLY A 85 -25.98 -13.38 -20.79
CA GLY A 85 -26.66 -14.09 -21.91
C GLY A 85 -26.90 -13.23 -23.16
N ARG A 86 -26.51 -11.97 -23.19
CA ARG A 86 -26.72 -11.10 -24.36
C ARG A 86 -25.58 -11.23 -25.36
N THR A 87 -25.79 -12.09 -26.35
CA THR A 87 -25.09 -12.01 -27.65
C THR A 87 -25.43 -10.67 -28.31
N ILE A 88 -24.41 -9.92 -28.70
CA ILE A 88 -24.54 -8.67 -29.47
C ILE A 88 -25.24 -9.00 -30.79
N PRO A 89 -26.38 -8.34 -31.16
CA PRO A 89 -27.02 -8.56 -32.45
C PRO A 89 -26.08 -8.10 -33.57
N GLY A 90 -25.62 -9.03 -34.38
CA GLY A 90 -24.76 -8.76 -35.53
C GLY A 90 -23.66 -9.78 -35.81
N SER A 91 -23.38 -10.69 -34.90
CA SER A 91 -22.49 -11.82 -35.17
C SER A 91 -23.28 -13.05 -35.54
N GLN A 92 -23.42 -13.32 -36.85
CA GLN A 92 -23.91 -14.62 -37.31
C GLN A 92 -22.91 -15.68 -36.89
N PRO A 93 -23.29 -16.73 -36.16
CA PRO A 93 -22.44 -17.91 -35.99
C PRO A 93 -22.46 -18.70 -37.28
N LEU A 94 -21.39 -18.68 -38.02
CA LEU A 94 -21.11 -19.70 -39.01
C LEU A 94 -20.84 -21.02 -38.25
N LEU A 95 -21.89 -21.80 -38.04
CA LEU A 95 -21.74 -23.18 -37.58
C LEU A 95 -21.57 -24.04 -38.83
N PRO A 96 -20.40 -24.63 -39.10
CA PRO A 96 -20.30 -25.76 -40.00
C PRO A 96 -20.91 -27.00 -39.31
N GLU A 97 -21.73 -27.77 -40.02
CA GLU A 97 -22.23 -29.05 -39.56
C GLU A 97 -21.09 -29.94 -39.07
N ILE A 98 -21.10 -30.23 -37.77
CA ILE A 98 -20.07 -31.06 -37.16
C ILE A 98 -20.50 -32.50 -37.28
N HIS A 99 -19.95 -33.22 -38.26
CA HIS A 99 -19.94 -34.72 -38.22
C HIS A 99 -19.10 -35.15 -37.01
N PRO A 100 -19.57 -36.17 -36.25
CA PRO A 100 -18.82 -36.63 -35.08
C PRO A 100 -17.53 -37.33 -35.54
N ARG A 101 -16.41 -36.60 -35.48
CA ARG A 101 -15.09 -37.22 -35.60
C ARG A 101 -14.65 -37.75 -34.23
N PRO A 102 -13.95 -38.89 -34.17
CA PRO A 102 -13.49 -39.45 -32.91
C PRO A 102 -12.57 -38.49 -32.20
N ILE A 103 -12.88 -38.25 -30.92
CA ILE A 103 -12.16 -37.34 -30.01
C ILE A 103 -10.70 -37.79 -29.89
N ARG A 104 -9.83 -37.17 -30.66
CA ARG A 104 -8.39 -37.35 -30.54
C ARG A 104 -7.95 -36.54 -29.32
N LYS A 105 -7.42 -37.22 -28.29
CA LYS A 105 -6.87 -36.67 -27.05
C LYS A 105 -5.80 -35.59 -27.33
N SER A 106 -6.19 -34.33 -27.52
CA SER A 106 -5.29 -33.20 -27.74
C SER A 106 -5.51 -32.03 -26.76
N GLN A 107 -6.29 -32.24 -25.68
CA GLN A 107 -6.53 -31.17 -24.70
C GLN A 107 -5.44 -31.07 -23.62
N SER A 108 -4.57 -32.08 -23.50
CA SER A 108 -3.51 -32.05 -22.46
C SER A 108 -2.44 -30.98 -22.71
N LYS A 109 -2.17 -30.63 -23.97
CA LYS A 109 -1.13 -29.62 -24.30
C LYS A 109 -1.54 -28.17 -24.00
N ARG A 110 -2.83 -27.83 -24.10
CA ARG A 110 -3.30 -26.44 -23.79
C ARG A 110 -3.43 -26.21 -22.30
N LEU A 111 -3.82 -27.22 -21.52
CA LEU A 111 -3.85 -27.15 -20.06
C LEU A 111 -2.42 -27.08 -19.50
N SER A 112 -1.46 -27.80 -20.07
CA SER A 112 -0.06 -27.74 -19.65
C SER A 112 0.60 -26.39 -19.99
N THR A 113 0.28 -25.77 -21.14
CA THR A 113 0.80 -24.42 -21.48
C THR A 113 0.21 -23.33 -20.58
N LEU A 114 -1.08 -23.44 -20.22
CA LEU A 114 -1.70 -22.51 -19.29
C LEU A 114 -1.11 -22.67 -17.87
N ALA A 115 -0.91 -23.90 -17.41
CA ALA A 115 -0.26 -24.17 -16.13
C ALA A 115 1.18 -23.64 -16.08
N ILE A 116 1.96 -23.81 -17.15
CA ILE A 116 3.31 -23.27 -17.28
C ILE A 116 3.28 -21.72 -17.28
N ALA A 117 2.34 -21.12 -18.03
CA ALA A 117 2.20 -19.65 -18.04
C ALA A 117 1.81 -19.09 -16.66
N CYS A 118 0.90 -19.74 -15.94
CA CYS A 118 0.55 -19.38 -14.57
C CYS A 118 1.73 -19.58 -13.61
N SER A 119 2.49 -20.66 -13.76
CA SER A 119 3.69 -20.91 -12.93
C SER A 119 4.78 -19.86 -13.17
N ILE A 120 5.00 -19.48 -14.43
CA ILE A 120 5.96 -18.41 -14.77
C ILE A 120 5.47 -17.07 -14.22
N LEU A 121 4.17 -16.76 -14.35
CA LEU A 121 3.58 -15.54 -13.81
C LEU A 121 3.74 -15.50 -12.28
N LEU A 122 3.45 -16.59 -11.57
CA LEU A 122 3.67 -16.70 -10.13
C LEU A 122 5.15 -16.59 -9.77
N ALA A 123 6.03 -17.23 -10.51
CA ALA A 123 7.48 -17.17 -10.30
C ALA A 123 8.06 -15.76 -10.50
N VAL A 124 7.38 -14.92 -11.29
CA VAL A 124 7.78 -13.50 -11.48
C VAL A 124 7.09 -12.59 -10.46
N VAL A 125 5.78 -12.80 -10.21
CA VAL A 125 4.99 -11.91 -9.33
C VAL A 125 5.38 -12.08 -7.86
N ILE A 126 5.68 -13.31 -7.41
CA ILE A 126 6.05 -13.56 -6.01
C ILE A 126 7.34 -12.82 -5.63
N PRO A 127 8.48 -12.95 -6.35
CA PRO A 127 9.71 -12.23 -5.98
C PRO A 127 9.61 -10.70 -6.15
N LEU A 128 8.73 -10.21 -7.03
CA LEU A 128 8.50 -8.77 -7.18
C LEU A 128 7.78 -8.16 -5.96
N ASN A 129 6.89 -8.93 -5.31
CA ASN A 129 6.16 -8.46 -4.13
C ASN A 129 6.82 -8.91 -2.81
N TYR A 130 7.55 -10.00 -2.83
CA TYR A 130 8.25 -10.57 -1.67
C TYR A 130 9.72 -10.85 -2.06
N PRO A 131 10.58 -9.83 -2.04
CA PRO A 131 11.98 -10.00 -2.40
C PRO A 131 12.63 -11.08 -1.52
N PRO A 132 13.54 -11.90 -2.06
CA PRO A 132 14.17 -12.99 -1.32
C PRO A 132 14.89 -12.56 -0.04
N SER A 133 15.28 -11.28 0.07
CA SER A 133 15.83 -10.71 1.29
C SER A 133 14.88 -10.78 2.48
N LEU A 134 13.57 -10.68 2.26
CA LEU A 134 12.57 -10.77 3.33
C LEU A 134 12.35 -12.19 3.86
N TRP A 135 12.74 -13.24 3.12
CA TRP A 135 12.60 -14.63 3.57
C TRP A 135 13.51 -14.99 4.75
N ARG A 136 14.53 -14.16 5.00
CA ARG A 136 15.44 -14.32 6.15
C ARG A 136 15.13 -13.34 7.29
N ALA A 137 14.01 -12.62 7.21
CA ALA A 137 13.58 -11.75 8.28
C ALA A 137 13.05 -12.57 9.46
N ASP A 138 13.50 -12.23 10.68
CA ASP A 138 12.99 -12.83 11.91
C ASP A 138 11.76 -12.09 12.41
N TYR A 139 11.64 -10.79 12.11
CA TYR A 139 10.51 -9.94 12.48
C TYR A 139 10.09 -9.08 11.30
N VAL A 140 8.77 -9.05 11.05
CA VAL A 140 8.15 -8.30 9.94
C VAL A 140 6.92 -7.58 10.45
N THR A 141 6.64 -6.40 9.91
CA THR A 141 5.39 -5.66 10.11
C THR A 141 4.71 -5.37 8.78
N GLU A 142 3.39 -5.40 8.77
CA GLU A 142 2.59 -4.99 7.63
C GLU A 142 2.44 -3.46 7.55
N LYS A 143 1.82 -2.96 6.47
CA LYS A 143 1.52 -1.54 6.33
C LYS A 143 0.54 -1.06 7.40
N GLY A 144 0.93 -0.01 8.11
CA GLY A 144 0.18 0.56 9.22
C GLY A 144 0.39 -0.15 10.55
N GLU A 145 1.12 -1.27 10.56
CA GLU A 145 1.46 -2.02 11.77
C GLU A 145 2.77 -1.50 12.39
N GLN A 146 2.82 -1.47 13.71
CA GLN A 146 4.04 -1.27 14.50
C GLN A 146 4.14 -2.40 15.52
N HIS A 147 5.34 -2.96 15.68
CA HIS A 147 5.57 -4.08 16.58
C HIS A 147 6.84 -3.89 17.40
N SER A 148 6.75 -4.09 18.73
CA SER A 148 7.91 -4.03 19.62
C SER A 148 8.28 -5.41 20.12
N VAL A 149 9.56 -5.74 20.07
CA VAL A 149 10.11 -7.01 20.53
C VAL A 149 11.32 -6.77 21.42
N THR A 150 11.41 -7.52 22.53
CA THR A 150 12.61 -7.53 23.39
C THR A 150 13.49 -8.70 22.98
N LEU A 151 14.75 -8.38 22.69
CA LEU A 151 15.76 -9.34 22.28
C LEU A 151 16.39 -10.07 23.48
N ALA A 152 17.13 -11.13 23.20
CA ALA A 152 17.79 -11.97 24.21
C ALA A 152 18.80 -11.21 25.09
N ASP A 153 19.38 -10.12 24.59
CA ASP A 153 20.32 -9.26 25.31
C ASP A 153 19.65 -8.17 26.17
N GLY A 154 18.31 -8.12 26.19
CA GLY A 154 17.51 -7.10 26.86
C GLY A 154 17.33 -5.81 26.05
N SER A 155 17.89 -5.70 24.83
CA SER A 155 17.58 -4.60 23.91
C SER A 155 16.15 -4.72 23.38
N THR A 156 15.54 -3.58 23.04
CA THR A 156 14.22 -3.56 22.41
C THR A 156 14.31 -3.02 21.00
N ILE A 157 13.70 -3.71 20.05
CA ILE A 157 13.46 -3.23 18.70
C ILE A 157 11.98 -2.89 18.57
N THR A 158 11.67 -1.68 18.08
CA THR A 158 10.32 -1.31 17.62
C THR A 158 10.36 -1.15 16.12
N LEU A 159 9.72 -2.07 15.40
CA LEU A 159 9.54 -1.99 13.96
C LEU A 159 8.43 -1.00 13.64
N ASN A 160 8.67 -0.16 12.65
CA ASN A 160 7.68 0.75 12.08
C ASN A 160 6.86 0.04 10.98
N SER A 161 5.94 0.74 10.36
CA SER A 161 5.13 0.27 9.23
C SER A 161 5.99 -0.30 8.11
N ASP A 162 5.56 -1.43 7.52
CA ASP A 162 6.17 -2.07 6.34
C ASP A 162 7.68 -2.28 6.52
N SER A 163 8.05 -2.95 7.63
CA SER A 163 9.45 -3.11 8.04
C SER A 163 9.81 -4.57 8.29
N ALA A 164 11.08 -4.91 8.05
CA ALA A 164 11.60 -6.24 8.23
C ALA A 164 13.05 -6.19 8.76
N VAL A 165 13.33 -6.99 9.78
CA VAL A 165 14.68 -7.11 10.35
C VAL A 165 15.07 -8.57 10.53
N SER A 166 16.37 -8.84 10.44
CA SER A 166 16.97 -10.13 10.80
C SER A 166 17.94 -9.93 11.97
N VAL A 167 17.96 -10.86 12.92
CA VAL A 167 18.71 -10.76 14.18
C VAL A 167 19.73 -11.90 14.26
N HIS A 168 21.01 -11.56 14.37
CA HIS A 168 22.10 -12.51 14.47
C HIS A 168 23.01 -12.16 15.64
N PHE A 169 22.85 -12.88 16.76
CA PHE A 169 23.68 -12.74 17.95
C PHE A 169 24.63 -13.91 18.07
N ASP A 170 25.91 -13.60 18.28
CA ASP A 170 26.94 -14.57 18.56
C ASP A 170 27.80 -14.13 19.77
N ASN A 171 28.88 -14.86 20.05
CA ASN A 171 29.76 -14.56 21.17
C ASN A 171 30.55 -13.25 21.03
N HIS A 172 30.62 -12.66 19.83
CA HIS A 172 31.42 -11.48 19.52
C HIS A 172 30.53 -10.25 19.18
N TRP A 173 29.37 -10.49 18.53
CA TRP A 173 28.54 -9.44 17.95
C TRP A 173 27.07 -9.63 18.27
N ARG A 174 26.38 -8.53 18.50
CA ARG A 174 24.92 -8.41 18.51
C ARG A 174 24.52 -7.69 17.22
N ARG A 175 24.31 -8.44 16.16
CA ARG A 175 24.02 -7.86 14.83
C ARG A 175 22.55 -7.94 14.51
N VAL A 176 22.00 -6.83 13.98
CA VAL A 176 20.67 -6.74 13.43
C VAL A 176 20.77 -6.15 12.03
N GLU A 177 20.16 -6.81 11.04
CA GLU A 177 20.11 -6.30 9.68
C GLU A 177 18.71 -5.73 9.42
N VAL A 178 18.60 -4.46 8.99
CA VAL A 178 17.37 -3.86 8.50
C VAL A 178 17.25 -4.19 7.03
N LEU A 179 16.31 -5.08 6.71
CA LEU A 179 16.09 -5.58 5.35
C LEU A 179 15.13 -4.68 4.57
N GLN A 180 14.19 -4.04 5.28
CA GLN A 180 13.18 -3.14 4.73
C GLN A 180 12.65 -2.20 5.80
N GLY A 181 12.27 -0.99 5.41
CA GLY A 181 11.51 -0.06 6.23
C GLY A 181 12.32 0.62 7.31
N GLU A 182 11.82 0.65 8.54
CA GLU A 182 12.38 1.44 9.64
C GLU A 182 12.22 0.73 10.97
N ALA A 183 13.27 0.75 11.77
CA ALA A 183 13.22 0.23 13.13
C ALA A 183 13.90 1.20 14.11
N PHE A 184 13.35 1.28 15.31
CA PHE A 184 13.94 1.96 16.45
C PHE A 184 14.57 0.95 17.39
N PHE A 185 15.77 1.27 17.86
CA PHE A 185 16.59 0.43 18.71
C PHE A 185 16.79 1.13 20.06
N ALA A 186 16.35 0.52 21.15
CA ALA A 186 16.72 0.88 22.52
C ALA A 186 17.71 -0.17 22.99
N VAL A 187 19.01 0.12 22.84
CA VAL A 187 20.09 -0.87 23.01
C VAL A 187 20.50 -0.97 24.47
N ALA A 188 20.44 -2.18 25.04
CA ALA A 188 20.96 -2.47 26.37
C ALA A 188 22.48 -2.36 26.39
N LYS A 189 23.02 -1.81 27.51
CA LYS A 189 24.47 -1.72 27.73
C LYS A 189 25.08 -3.11 27.90
N ALA A 190 26.04 -3.45 27.05
CA ALA A 190 26.81 -4.70 27.16
C ALA A 190 28.24 -4.50 26.64
N LYS A 191 29.13 -5.47 26.93
CA LYS A 191 30.51 -5.44 26.44
C LYS A 191 30.60 -5.65 24.93
N GLN A 192 29.75 -6.53 24.40
CA GLN A 192 29.70 -6.79 22.96
C GLN A 192 29.04 -5.60 22.24
N PRO A 193 29.60 -5.13 21.14
CA PRO A 193 29.01 -4.06 20.34
C PRO A 193 27.68 -4.53 19.74
N PHE A 194 26.71 -3.62 19.69
CA PHE A 194 25.45 -3.79 18.95
C PHE A 194 25.62 -3.11 17.58
N VAL A 195 25.40 -3.86 16.53
CA VAL A 195 25.63 -3.37 15.15
C VAL A 195 24.34 -3.54 14.36
N VAL A 196 23.84 -2.42 13.81
CA VAL A 196 22.74 -2.42 12.85
C VAL A 196 23.32 -2.25 11.45
N THR A 197 23.04 -3.20 10.56
CA THR A 197 23.49 -3.17 9.17
C THR A 197 22.35 -2.90 8.21
N THR A 198 22.67 -2.21 7.13
CA THR A 198 21.78 -1.96 5.98
C THR A 198 22.56 -2.22 4.69
N SER A 199 21.91 -2.07 3.53
CA SER A 199 22.62 -2.11 2.24
C SER A 199 23.67 -1.01 2.06
N ASP A 200 23.54 0.11 2.78
CA ASP A 200 24.38 1.30 2.57
C ASP A 200 25.51 1.44 3.58
N GLY A 201 25.40 0.76 4.74
CA GLY A 201 26.42 0.85 5.78
C GLY A 201 26.01 0.22 7.10
N GLU A 202 26.74 0.53 8.15
CA GLU A 202 26.50 0.02 9.49
C GLU A 202 26.49 1.13 10.56
N VAL A 203 25.71 0.88 11.60
CA VAL A 203 25.59 1.72 12.80
C VAL A 203 26.01 0.91 14.00
N ARG A 204 27.09 1.31 14.66
CA ARG A 204 27.60 0.66 15.88
C ARG A 204 27.19 1.43 17.12
N ALA A 205 26.56 0.73 18.04
CA ALA A 205 25.97 1.29 19.25
C ALA A 205 26.48 0.61 20.52
N VAL A 206 26.54 1.38 21.63
CA VAL A 206 26.80 0.88 22.97
C VAL A 206 25.89 1.59 23.97
N GLY A 207 24.71 1.02 24.21
CA GLY A 207 23.72 1.59 25.15
C GLY A 207 23.16 2.92 24.69
N THR A 208 22.47 2.93 23.55
CA THR A 208 21.95 4.10 22.84
C THR A 208 20.53 3.88 22.40
N ALA A 209 19.80 4.97 22.11
CA ALA A 209 18.47 4.93 21.52
C ALA A 209 18.46 5.67 20.17
N PHE A 210 18.19 4.97 19.08
CA PHE A 210 18.24 5.50 17.71
C PHE A 210 17.29 4.78 16.76
N ALA A 211 16.91 5.46 15.69
CA ALA A 211 16.17 4.88 14.57
C ALA A 211 17.07 4.69 13.35
N VAL A 212 16.80 3.64 12.59
CA VAL A 212 17.41 3.37 11.28
C VAL A 212 16.30 3.11 10.28
N GLN A 213 16.27 3.91 9.23
CA GLN A 213 15.35 3.80 8.11
C GLN A 213 16.10 3.48 6.83
N LEU A 214 15.83 2.31 6.25
CA LEU A 214 16.30 1.94 4.92
C LEU A 214 15.30 2.46 3.88
N ARG A 215 15.75 3.34 2.99
CA ARG A 215 15.00 3.89 1.87
C ARG A 215 15.56 3.35 0.55
N HIS A 216 14.88 3.60 -0.56
CA HIS A 216 15.30 3.06 -1.88
C HIS A 216 16.73 3.46 -2.31
N ALA A 217 17.22 4.62 -1.89
CA ALA A 217 18.48 5.19 -2.33
C ALA A 217 19.44 5.55 -1.20
N ASP A 218 19.03 5.40 0.05
CA ASP A 218 19.82 5.78 1.21
C ASP A 218 19.33 5.14 2.51
N THR A 219 20.19 5.16 3.51
CA THR A 219 19.86 4.85 4.91
C THR A 219 19.86 6.13 5.73
N GLN A 220 18.75 6.41 6.41
CA GLN A 220 18.69 7.50 7.39
C GLN A 220 18.83 6.95 8.80
N VAL A 221 19.66 7.62 9.60
CA VAL A 221 19.87 7.32 11.02
C VAL A 221 19.50 8.53 11.85
N GLU A 222 18.66 8.36 12.87
CA GLU A 222 18.27 9.42 13.80
C GLU A 222 18.66 9.00 15.23
N LEU A 223 19.50 9.78 15.88
CA LEU A 223 20.01 9.45 17.22
C LEU A 223 19.29 10.25 18.30
N VAL A 224 18.51 9.55 19.12
CA VAL A 224 17.72 10.14 20.21
C VAL A 224 18.55 10.24 21.48
N GLU A 225 19.31 9.17 21.85
CA GLU A 225 20.07 9.14 23.09
C GLU A 225 21.43 8.45 22.90
N GLY A 226 22.45 9.00 23.53
CA GLY A 226 23.81 8.45 23.54
C GLY A 226 24.66 8.89 22.36
N LYS A 227 25.45 7.97 21.82
CA LYS A 227 26.32 8.18 20.65
C LYS A 227 26.48 6.89 19.85
N VAL A 228 26.51 7.01 18.54
CA VAL A 228 26.75 5.88 17.62
C VAL A 228 27.89 6.21 16.67
N GLU A 229 28.55 5.16 16.20
CA GLU A 229 29.53 5.23 15.12
C GLU A 229 28.89 4.73 13.84
N LEU A 230 29.03 5.51 12.78
CA LEU A 230 28.53 5.20 11.44
C LEU A 230 29.70 4.79 10.55
N GLN A 231 29.47 3.82 9.71
CA GLN A 231 30.40 3.37 8.70
C GLN A 231 29.66 3.10 7.40
N ASP A 232 30.19 3.58 6.27
CA ASP A 232 29.63 3.27 4.95
C ASP A 232 29.95 1.82 4.53
N VAL A 233 29.26 1.32 3.52
CA VAL A 233 29.42 -0.07 3.04
C VAL A 233 30.85 -0.37 2.53
N SER A 234 31.57 0.62 2.04
CA SER A 234 32.95 0.50 1.57
C SER A 234 33.98 0.56 2.71
N HIS A 235 33.54 0.85 3.93
CA HIS A 235 34.38 1.07 5.13
C HIS A 235 35.42 2.19 4.99
N GLN A 236 35.19 3.14 4.08
CA GLN A 236 36.10 4.25 3.84
C GLN A 236 35.72 5.49 4.65
N GLN A 237 34.46 5.63 5.01
CA GLN A 237 33.99 6.74 5.83
C GLN A 237 33.57 6.28 7.22
N HIS A 238 34.05 7.00 8.23
CA HIS A 238 33.70 6.79 9.63
C HIS A 238 33.27 8.11 10.23
N ASN A 239 32.06 8.16 10.76
CA ASN A 239 31.51 9.33 11.40
C ASN A 239 30.88 8.96 12.74
N ARG A 240 30.79 9.93 13.64
CA ARG A 240 30.12 9.77 14.93
C ARG A 240 28.94 10.70 15.00
N LEU A 241 27.79 10.16 15.41
CA LEU A 241 26.62 10.95 15.81
C LEU A 241 26.56 11.09 17.33
N ILE A 242 26.06 12.23 17.77
CA ILE A 242 25.66 12.49 19.15
C ILE A 242 24.14 12.71 19.20
N ALA A 243 23.55 12.55 20.36
CA ALA A 243 22.11 12.72 20.57
C ALA A 243 21.60 14.06 19.98
N GLY A 244 20.47 14.01 19.31
CA GLY A 244 19.86 15.14 18.59
C GLY A 244 20.31 15.30 17.14
N GLN A 245 21.26 14.50 16.66
CA GLN A 245 21.69 14.53 15.25
C GLN A 245 21.04 13.42 14.43
N SER A 246 20.94 13.67 13.14
CA SER A 246 20.62 12.66 12.14
C SER A 246 21.73 12.54 11.09
N ALA A 247 21.78 11.42 10.38
CA ALA A 247 22.68 11.23 9.25
C ALA A 247 21.98 10.50 8.13
N GLN A 248 22.46 10.76 6.92
CA GLN A 248 22.09 10.05 5.71
C GLN A 248 23.35 9.35 5.16
N ILE A 249 23.25 8.04 4.93
CA ILE A 249 24.29 7.23 4.30
C ILE A 249 23.80 6.91 2.88
N SER A 250 24.50 7.39 1.88
CA SER A 250 24.16 7.14 0.48
C SER A 250 25.40 7.21 -0.41
N ASN A 251 25.48 6.31 -1.40
CA ASN A 251 26.58 6.27 -2.38
C ASN A 251 27.99 6.30 -1.74
N GLY A 252 28.17 5.61 -0.61
CA GLY A 252 29.44 5.58 0.11
C GLY A 252 29.79 6.89 0.83
N GLN A 253 28.83 7.79 1.02
CA GLN A 253 29.03 9.06 1.75
C GLN A 253 28.09 9.15 2.93
N ILE A 254 28.57 9.79 4.00
CA ILE A 254 27.83 10.04 5.23
C ILE A 254 27.65 11.54 5.39
N HIS A 255 26.39 12.00 5.32
CA HIS A 255 26.01 13.39 5.56
C HIS A 255 25.32 13.51 6.92
N ILE A 256 25.89 14.34 7.82
CA ILE A 256 25.31 14.59 9.14
C ILE A 256 24.46 15.86 9.06
N ASP A 257 23.25 15.77 9.63
CA ASP A 257 22.33 16.88 9.78
C ASP A 257 22.02 17.10 11.27
N SER A 258 22.17 18.33 11.72
CA SER A 258 21.87 18.77 13.09
C SER A 258 20.75 19.80 13.12
N SER A 259 20.01 19.97 12.03
CA SER A 259 18.96 20.99 11.89
C SER A 259 17.66 20.62 12.57
N LYS A 260 17.39 19.30 12.77
CA LYS A 260 16.18 18.83 13.45
C LYS A 260 16.31 19.04 14.96
N ALA A 261 15.23 19.51 15.58
CA ALA A 261 15.14 19.49 17.03
C ALA A 261 15.10 18.06 17.56
N PRO A 262 15.82 17.72 18.64
CA PRO A 262 15.91 16.36 19.16
C PRO A 262 14.55 15.71 19.45
N GLU A 263 13.57 16.51 19.91
CA GLU A 263 12.19 16.08 20.15
C GLU A 263 11.43 15.68 18.90
N ASN A 264 11.93 16.03 17.72
CA ASN A 264 11.32 15.70 16.43
C ASN A 264 11.89 14.42 15.80
N LEU A 265 12.79 13.73 16.50
CA LEU A 265 13.38 12.49 16.00
C LEU A 265 12.51 11.29 16.37
N ALA A 266 12.29 10.41 15.40
CA ALA A 266 11.53 9.18 15.54
C ALA A 266 10.11 9.37 16.15
N LEU A 267 9.43 10.47 15.82
CA LEU A 267 8.08 10.84 16.32
C LEU A 267 6.99 9.79 16.00
N TRP A 268 7.22 8.96 15.01
CA TRP A 268 6.31 7.89 14.66
C TRP A 268 6.06 6.92 15.83
N ARG A 269 7.00 6.77 16.76
CA ARG A 269 6.84 5.97 17.99
C ARG A 269 5.76 6.53 18.92
N GLU A 270 5.53 7.82 18.83
CA GLU A 270 4.50 8.55 19.58
C GLU A 270 3.19 8.66 18.78
N GLY A 271 3.13 8.02 17.59
CA GLY A 271 1.96 8.05 16.73
C GLY A 271 1.85 9.27 15.83
N TYR A 272 2.95 9.99 15.59
CA TYR A 272 2.96 11.20 14.77
C TYR A 272 3.88 11.11 13.56
N LEU A 273 3.49 11.80 12.49
CA LEU A 273 4.29 12.02 11.29
C LEU A 273 4.46 13.51 11.09
N GLN A 274 5.72 13.97 11.08
CA GLN A 274 6.06 15.39 10.92
C GLN A 274 6.65 15.62 9.53
N PHE A 275 6.16 16.67 8.89
CA PHE A 275 6.76 17.24 7.70
C PHE A 275 7.28 18.64 8.02
N ASP A 276 8.51 18.94 7.65
CA ASP A 276 9.12 20.26 7.82
C ASP A 276 9.70 20.71 6.48
N GLY A 277 8.94 21.52 5.75
CA GLY A 277 9.31 21.97 4.42
C GLY A 277 9.57 20.84 3.42
N LEU A 278 8.95 19.67 3.61
CA LEU A 278 9.19 18.49 2.79
C LEU A 278 8.51 18.66 1.43
N PRO A 279 9.15 18.28 0.30
CA PRO A 279 8.47 18.23 -0.99
C PRO A 279 7.23 17.36 -0.94
N LEU A 280 6.12 17.81 -1.54
CA LEU A 280 4.82 17.12 -1.50
C LEU A 280 4.91 15.66 -1.98
N ALA A 281 5.72 15.38 -3.00
CA ALA A 281 5.94 14.01 -3.45
C ALA A 281 6.51 13.11 -2.34
N GLN A 282 7.49 13.61 -1.58
CA GLN A 282 8.10 12.86 -0.48
C GLN A 282 7.15 12.73 0.72
N ALA A 283 6.34 13.77 1.00
CA ALA A 283 5.32 13.70 2.03
C ALA A 283 4.25 12.64 1.70
N ILE A 284 3.83 12.56 0.44
CA ILE A 284 2.92 11.52 -0.05
C ILE A 284 3.54 10.11 0.06
N GLU A 285 4.82 9.98 -0.27
CA GLU A 285 5.54 8.71 -0.12
C GLU A 285 5.56 8.26 1.35
N GLN A 286 5.82 9.16 2.29
CA GLN A 286 5.78 8.85 3.72
C GLN A 286 4.35 8.46 4.18
N ILE A 287 3.30 9.15 3.73
CA ILE A 287 1.91 8.77 4.01
C ILE A 287 1.61 7.37 3.48
N ASN A 288 2.07 7.05 2.26
CA ASN A 288 1.85 5.75 1.64
C ASN A 288 2.54 4.58 2.36
N ARG A 289 3.49 4.84 3.24
CA ARG A 289 4.09 3.80 4.10
C ARG A 289 3.12 3.31 5.18
N TYR A 290 2.27 4.19 5.69
CA TYR A 290 1.37 3.86 6.78
C TYR A 290 -0.06 3.55 6.33
N ARG A 291 -0.45 4.09 5.18
CA ARG A 291 -1.81 3.97 4.68
C ARG A 291 -2.01 2.63 3.94
N PRO A 292 -3.06 1.84 4.26
CA PRO A 292 -3.36 0.59 3.53
C PRO A 292 -3.57 0.81 2.03
N GLY A 293 -4.13 1.96 1.66
CA GLY A 293 -4.33 2.36 0.26
C GLY A 293 -3.16 3.16 -0.29
N LYS A 294 -3.34 3.76 -1.46
CA LYS A 294 -2.31 4.54 -2.15
C LYS A 294 -2.81 5.93 -2.51
N VAL A 295 -1.99 6.94 -2.20
CA VAL A 295 -2.14 8.31 -2.67
C VAL A 295 -1.19 8.49 -3.85
N VAL A 296 -1.71 8.95 -4.98
CA VAL A 296 -0.94 9.16 -6.23
C VAL A 296 -1.00 10.62 -6.63
N LEU A 297 0.15 11.24 -6.84
CA LEU A 297 0.25 12.60 -7.37
C LEU A 297 0.45 12.55 -8.89
N LEU A 298 -0.53 13.03 -9.65
CA LEU A 298 -0.46 13.08 -11.11
C LEU A 298 0.24 14.33 -11.60
N ASN A 299 0.09 15.46 -10.90
CA ASN A 299 0.67 16.74 -11.31
C ASN A 299 2.12 16.86 -10.82
N SER A 300 3.08 16.59 -11.70
CA SER A 300 4.50 16.69 -11.39
C SER A 300 4.97 18.12 -11.03
N ALA A 301 4.25 19.16 -11.47
CA ALA A 301 4.57 20.54 -11.10
C ALA A 301 4.35 20.80 -9.61
N LEU A 302 3.38 20.12 -8.98
CA LEU A 302 3.12 20.21 -7.55
C LEU A 302 4.06 19.36 -6.70
N ALA A 303 4.79 18.42 -7.29
CA ALA A 303 5.66 17.47 -6.58
C ALA A 303 6.72 18.17 -5.72
N LYS A 304 7.20 19.34 -6.16
CA LYS A 304 8.24 20.14 -5.48
C LYS A 304 7.68 21.14 -4.47
N GLN A 305 6.36 21.33 -4.39
CA GLN A 305 5.75 22.23 -3.41
C GLN A 305 6.08 21.73 -2.00
N ARG A 306 6.48 22.67 -1.13
CA ARG A 306 6.87 22.32 0.24
C ARG A 306 5.66 22.32 1.16
N VAL A 307 5.56 21.28 1.97
CA VAL A 307 4.49 21.10 2.95
C VAL A 307 5.10 20.92 4.34
N SER A 308 4.45 21.49 5.34
CA SER A 308 4.82 21.34 6.75
C SER A 308 3.57 21.01 7.56
N GLY A 309 3.74 20.25 8.62
CA GLY A 309 2.67 19.90 9.53
C GLY A 309 3.00 18.70 10.40
N LEU A 310 2.24 18.52 11.48
CA LEU A 310 2.29 17.38 12.37
C LEU A 310 0.96 16.64 12.26
N PHE A 311 0.98 15.38 11.92
CA PHE A 311 -0.19 14.57 11.65
C PHE A 311 -0.16 13.28 12.47
N ARG A 312 -1.32 12.85 12.95
CA ARG A 312 -1.45 11.57 13.63
C ARG A 312 -1.44 10.42 12.62
N LEU A 313 -0.77 9.34 12.94
CA LEU A 313 -0.68 8.15 12.09
C LEU A 313 -2.03 7.45 11.90
N ASP A 314 -2.92 7.54 12.89
CA ASP A 314 -4.29 6.99 12.83
C ASP A 314 -5.28 7.85 12.04
N ALA A 315 -4.87 9.07 11.60
CA ALA A 315 -5.72 10.05 10.93
C ALA A 315 -5.05 10.65 9.69
N LEU A 316 -4.30 9.87 8.92
CA LEU A 316 -3.51 10.34 7.76
C LEU A 316 -4.36 10.95 6.63
N ASP A 317 -5.65 10.63 6.54
CA ASP A 317 -6.53 11.30 5.60
C ASP A 317 -6.69 12.80 5.90
N GLN A 318 -6.50 13.22 7.16
CA GLN A 318 -6.42 14.64 7.54
C GLN A 318 -5.17 15.34 6.99
N ALA A 319 -4.06 14.61 6.83
CA ALA A 319 -2.86 15.16 6.19
C ALA A 319 -3.11 15.53 4.73
N ILE A 320 -3.90 14.72 4.01
CA ILE A 320 -4.29 15.01 2.62
C ILE A 320 -5.15 16.28 2.56
N LEU A 321 -6.05 16.48 3.53
CA LEU A 321 -6.83 17.72 3.63
C LEU A 321 -5.95 18.92 3.98
N GLY A 322 -4.98 18.75 4.88
CA GLY A 322 -3.97 19.76 5.20
C GLY A 322 -3.14 20.17 3.99
N PHE A 323 -2.74 19.23 3.15
CA PHE A 323 -2.02 19.54 1.90
C PHE A 323 -2.87 20.38 0.94
N LYS A 324 -4.17 20.12 0.83
CA LYS A 324 -5.08 20.95 0.01
C LYS A 324 -5.20 22.37 0.55
N ALA A 325 -5.16 22.55 1.86
CA ALA A 325 -5.17 23.89 2.46
C ALA A 325 -3.85 24.63 2.21
N ALA A 326 -2.72 23.92 2.28
CA ALA A 326 -1.38 24.48 2.04
C ALA A 326 -1.08 24.72 0.56
N VAL A 327 -1.67 23.93 -0.34
CA VAL A 327 -1.48 23.99 -1.79
C VAL A 327 -2.86 24.13 -2.45
N PRO A 328 -3.38 25.37 -2.61
CA PRO A 328 -4.77 25.59 -3.09
C PRO A 328 -5.08 25.03 -4.48
N GLN A 329 -4.06 24.83 -5.30
CA GLN A 329 -4.18 24.23 -6.64
C GLN A 329 -4.36 22.72 -6.58
N LEU A 330 -4.12 22.09 -5.43
CA LEU A 330 -4.20 20.64 -5.27
C LEU A 330 -5.64 20.19 -5.17
N GLN A 331 -6.08 19.43 -6.15
CA GLN A 331 -7.39 18.77 -6.17
C GLN A 331 -7.22 17.31 -5.80
N SER A 332 -8.15 16.76 -5.00
CA SER A 332 -8.17 15.34 -4.67
C SER A 332 -9.41 14.68 -5.23
N PHE A 333 -9.23 13.49 -5.78
CA PHE A 333 -10.30 12.63 -6.24
C PHE A 333 -10.09 11.22 -5.65
N SER A 334 -11.07 10.71 -4.92
CA SER A 334 -11.05 9.38 -4.36
C SER A 334 -11.78 8.43 -5.29
N LEU A 335 -11.04 7.48 -5.90
CA LEU A 335 -11.63 6.40 -6.70
C LEU A 335 -12.30 5.35 -5.79
N THR A 336 -11.69 5.09 -4.65
CA THR A 336 -12.18 4.20 -3.59
C THR A 336 -11.61 4.71 -2.26
N SER A 337 -11.96 4.09 -1.12
CA SER A 337 -11.29 4.32 0.15
C SER A 337 -9.79 4.00 0.11
N TYR A 338 -9.35 3.16 -0.84
CA TYR A 338 -7.96 2.74 -1.04
C TYR A 338 -7.14 3.67 -1.94
N TRP A 339 -7.76 4.28 -2.97
CA TRP A 339 -7.06 5.06 -3.96
C TRP A 339 -7.47 6.53 -3.93
N VAL A 340 -6.52 7.39 -3.61
CA VAL A 340 -6.67 8.85 -3.68
C VAL A 340 -5.73 9.39 -4.74
N VAL A 341 -6.28 10.13 -5.67
CA VAL A 341 -5.53 10.80 -6.75
C VAL A 341 -5.48 12.29 -6.45
N LEU A 342 -4.28 12.84 -6.45
CA LEU A 342 -4.00 14.28 -6.29
C LEU A 342 -3.55 14.85 -7.63
N ARG A 343 -4.18 15.95 -8.09
CA ARG A 343 -3.89 16.61 -9.36
C ARG A 343 -3.90 18.12 -9.24
#